data_9bb456d1753aea1f2ced18c0112eb3b4
#
_entry.id   9bb456d1753aea1f2ced18c0112eb3b4
#
_cell.length_a   1.000
_cell.length_b   1.000
_cell.length_c   1.000
_cell.angle_alpha   90.00
_cell.angle_beta   90.00
_cell.angle_gamma   90.00
#
_symmetry.space_group_name_H-M   'P 1'
#
loop_
_entity.id
_entity.type
_entity.pdbx_description
1 polymer ?
#
loop_
_entity_poly.entity_id
_entity_poly.type
_entity_poly.pdbx_seq_one_letter_code
_entity_poly.pdbx_strand_id
1 'polypeptide(L)'
;PLLLKSLGADYKKELVGERLVTTPQHYAYLKIAEGCDRPCSFCAIPLMRGKHISKPIEDLVIETEKLAAKGVVELILIAQDLTYYGLDIYKKRNLAELITRLSEVEGIAWIRLHYLYPSGFPEDVLSVIADNDKVCNYIDIPLQHISDAVLKSMRRGTTMKKTNALLANMRATVPDMAIRSTLIVGYPGETEEDFATLLAWVKSQRFERLGVFTYSHEENTHAFALEDDVDHEVKLTRQEAIMNAQRDISLERNQSLVGQRMICLVDRQEGELTICRSQHDSPDVDNEIHLQSGDIHLKSGSFVEVEIVGASDYDLSAVLR
;
A
#
# COMPACT_ATOMS: atom_id res chain seq x y z
N PRO A 1 22.68 0.24 -10.61
CA PRO A 1 23.00 0.91 -11.87
C PRO A 1 24.25 0.34 -12.55
N LEU A 2 25.34 0.01 -11.80
CA LEU A 2 26.58 -0.55 -12.37
C LEU A 2 26.37 -1.95 -12.94
N LEU A 3 25.67 -2.83 -12.24
CA LEU A 3 25.40 -4.20 -12.68
C LEU A 3 24.47 -4.22 -13.89
N LEU A 4 23.39 -3.43 -13.88
CA LEU A 4 22.45 -3.32 -15.00
C LEU A 4 23.12 -2.70 -16.23
N LYS A 5 24.00 -1.70 -16.05
CA LYS A 5 24.82 -1.14 -17.13
C LYS A 5 25.78 -2.16 -17.74
N SER A 6 26.39 -3.03 -16.91
CA SER A 6 27.30 -4.09 -17.40
C SER A 6 26.57 -5.19 -18.17
N LEU A 7 25.28 -5.41 -17.88
CA LEU A 7 24.42 -6.36 -18.57
C LEU A 7 23.69 -5.76 -19.78
N GLY A 8 23.89 -4.48 -20.10
CA GLY A 8 23.18 -3.78 -21.17
C GLY A 8 21.67 -3.61 -20.91
N ALA A 9 21.23 -3.86 -19.69
CA ALA A 9 19.83 -3.70 -19.30
C ALA A 9 19.51 -2.23 -19.07
N ASP A 10 18.53 -1.72 -19.81
CA ASP A 10 17.97 -0.39 -19.62
C ASP A 10 16.63 -0.51 -18.90
N TYR A 11 16.62 -0.22 -17.58
CA TYR A 11 15.40 -0.28 -16.78
C TYR A 11 14.29 0.68 -17.27
N LYS A 12 14.63 1.69 -18.08
CA LYS A 12 13.64 2.54 -18.76
C LYS A 12 12.80 1.76 -19.77
N LYS A 13 13.37 0.70 -20.34
CA LYS A 13 12.64 -0.19 -21.26
C LYS A 13 11.60 -1.05 -20.54
N GLU A 14 11.72 -1.24 -19.23
CA GLU A 14 10.70 -1.94 -18.43
C GLU A 14 9.38 -1.16 -18.33
N LEU A 15 9.40 0.14 -18.61
CA LEU A 15 8.20 0.98 -18.66
C LEU A 15 7.53 0.97 -20.04
N VAL A 16 8.18 0.40 -21.07
CA VAL A 16 7.72 0.46 -22.46
C VAL A 16 7.69 -0.96 -23.04
N GLY A 17 6.61 -1.33 -23.70
CA GLY A 17 6.48 -2.61 -24.42
C GLY A 17 5.23 -3.41 -24.04
N GLU A 18 5.03 -4.52 -24.77
CA GLU A 18 3.96 -5.46 -24.43
C GLU A 18 4.30 -6.19 -23.13
N ARG A 19 3.32 -6.22 -22.23
CA ARG A 19 3.45 -6.77 -20.90
C ARG A 19 2.77 -8.13 -20.82
N LEU A 20 3.49 -9.13 -20.34
CA LEU A 20 2.89 -10.38 -19.90
C LEU A 20 2.31 -10.15 -18.48
N VAL A 21 0.99 -10.29 -18.34
CA VAL A 21 0.29 -10.23 -17.06
C VAL A 21 0.35 -11.63 -16.44
N THR A 22 0.95 -11.75 -15.26
CA THR A 22 1.10 -12.99 -14.50
C THR A 22 0.16 -13.07 -13.29
N THR A 23 -0.56 -12.00 -12.98
CA THR A 23 -1.61 -11.98 -11.96
C THR A 23 -2.85 -12.73 -12.45
N PRO A 24 -3.78 -13.11 -11.54
CA PRO A 24 -5.13 -13.49 -11.93
C PRO A 24 -5.75 -12.48 -12.91
N GLN A 25 -6.66 -12.97 -13.75
CA GLN A 25 -7.14 -12.20 -14.90
C GLN A 25 -7.91 -10.92 -14.54
N HIS A 26 -8.48 -10.86 -13.34
CA HIS A 26 -9.40 -9.79 -12.91
C HIS A 26 -8.71 -8.58 -12.26
N TYR A 27 -7.43 -8.67 -11.87
CA TYR A 27 -6.66 -7.53 -11.42
C TYR A 27 -5.27 -7.44 -12.04
N ALA A 28 -4.71 -6.25 -12.08
CA ALA A 28 -3.36 -6.03 -12.56
C ALA A 28 -2.64 -4.89 -11.82
N TYR A 29 -1.35 -5.08 -11.58
CA TYR A 29 -0.50 -3.99 -11.13
C TYR A 29 -0.14 -3.08 -12.29
N LEU A 30 -0.49 -1.80 -12.21
CA LEU A 30 -0.12 -0.79 -13.21
C LEU A 30 1.08 0.02 -12.70
N LYS A 31 2.25 -0.22 -13.30
CA LYS A 31 3.46 0.50 -12.94
C LYS A 31 3.47 1.89 -13.60
N ILE A 32 3.28 2.94 -12.80
CA ILE A 32 3.16 4.32 -13.28
C ILE A 32 4.47 5.08 -13.34
N ALA A 33 5.49 4.62 -12.59
CA ALA A 33 6.83 5.21 -12.57
C ALA A 33 7.87 4.18 -12.13
N GLU A 34 9.15 4.47 -12.37
CA GLU A 34 10.31 3.67 -11.95
C GLU A 34 11.35 4.57 -11.28
N GLY A 35 12.04 4.05 -10.25
CA GLY A 35 13.05 4.78 -9.50
C GLY A 35 12.48 5.66 -8.40
N CYS A 36 13.37 6.25 -7.57
CA CYS A 36 12.96 7.04 -6.42
C CYS A 36 13.99 8.12 -6.10
N ASP A 37 13.53 9.37 -5.89
CA ASP A 37 14.38 10.51 -5.53
C ASP A 37 14.37 10.80 -4.02
N ARG A 38 13.74 9.93 -3.20
CA ARG A 38 13.69 10.12 -1.74
C ARG A 38 15.02 9.78 -1.08
N PRO A 39 15.49 10.60 -0.14
CA PRO A 39 16.80 10.43 0.49
C PRO A 39 16.77 9.49 1.72
N CYS A 40 15.82 8.56 1.81
CA CYS A 40 15.68 7.68 2.97
C CYS A 40 17.01 6.96 3.26
N SER A 41 17.52 7.11 4.49
CA SER A 41 18.88 6.69 4.83
C SER A 41 19.11 5.18 4.81
N PHE A 42 18.05 4.39 5.02
CA PHE A 42 18.07 2.92 5.06
C PHE A 42 17.79 2.26 3.71
N CYS A 43 17.47 3.03 2.66
CA CYS A 43 16.90 2.50 1.44
C CYS A 43 17.93 2.47 0.29
N ALA A 44 18.12 1.29 -0.30
CA ALA A 44 19.00 1.08 -1.45
C ALA A 44 18.31 1.30 -2.81
N ILE A 45 17.02 1.56 -2.85
CA ILE A 45 16.24 1.71 -4.10
C ILE A 45 16.84 2.74 -5.06
N PRO A 46 17.24 3.96 -4.64
CA PRO A 46 17.85 4.92 -5.55
C PRO A 46 19.14 4.42 -6.20
N LEU A 47 19.89 3.54 -5.52
CA LEU A 47 21.11 2.93 -6.02
C LEU A 47 20.81 1.83 -7.07
N MET A 48 19.74 1.07 -6.86
CA MET A 48 19.34 -0.03 -7.73
C MET A 48 18.53 0.40 -8.93
N ARG A 49 17.53 1.30 -8.72
CA ARG A 49 16.53 1.70 -9.72
C ARG A 49 16.76 3.10 -10.30
N GLY A 50 17.68 3.87 -9.70
CA GLY A 50 17.99 5.23 -10.15
C GLY A 50 16.94 6.27 -9.78
N LYS A 51 16.94 7.39 -10.51
CA LYS A 51 16.03 8.50 -10.29
C LYS A 51 14.61 8.16 -10.73
N HIS A 52 13.64 8.85 -10.12
CA HIS A 52 12.23 8.72 -10.48
C HIS A 52 11.98 9.13 -11.94
N ILE A 53 11.27 8.28 -12.68
CA ILE A 53 10.86 8.50 -14.06
C ILE A 53 9.41 8.09 -14.18
N SER A 54 8.54 9.07 -14.44
CA SER A 54 7.11 8.85 -14.65
C SER A 54 6.81 8.38 -16.07
N LYS A 55 5.80 7.53 -16.21
CA LYS A 55 5.20 7.18 -17.49
C LYS A 55 4.12 8.21 -17.84
N PRO A 56 4.01 8.69 -19.11
CA PRO A 56 2.96 9.62 -19.51
C PRO A 56 1.55 9.11 -19.23
N ILE A 57 0.60 10.01 -18.89
CA ILE A 57 -0.79 9.65 -18.62
C ILE A 57 -1.41 8.93 -19.83
N GLU A 58 -1.16 9.41 -21.04
CA GLU A 58 -1.71 8.87 -22.28
C GLU A 58 -1.29 7.41 -22.48
N ASP A 59 -0.02 7.08 -22.20
CA ASP A 59 0.49 5.70 -22.31
C ASP A 59 -0.15 4.79 -21.24
N LEU A 60 -0.39 5.32 -20.03
CA LEU A 60 -1.03 4.57 -18.94
C LEU A 60 -2.51 4.33 -19.22
N VAL A 61 -3.21 5.29 -19.83
CA VAL A 61 -4.61 5.12 -20.27
C VAL A 61 -4.69 4.03 -21.34
N ILE A 62 -3.84 4.08 -22.38
CA ILE A 62 -3.79 3.04 -23.44
C ILE A 62 -3.46 1.66 -22.84
N GLU A 63 -2.55 1.57 -21.88
CA GLU A 63 -2.25 0.30 -21.21
C GLU A 63 -3.45 -0.20 -20.41
N THR A 64 -4.15 0.70 -19.72
CA THR A 64 -5.36 0.38 -18.94
C THR A 64 -6.49 -0.12 -19.83
N GLU A 65 -6.74 0.52 -20.98
CA GLU A 65 -7.73 0.04 -21.97
C GLU A 65 -7.43 -1.39 -22.44
N LYS A 66 -6.15 -1.69 -22.71
CA LYS A 66 -5.72 -3.05 -23.10
C LYS A 66 -5.91 -4.06 -21.96
N LEU A 67 -5.69 -3.67 -20.72
CA LEU A 67 -5.92 -4.51 -19.53
C LEU A 67 -7.42 -4.77 -19.34
N ALA A 68 -8.25 -3.73 -19.41
CA ALA A 68 -9.71 -3.83 -19.30
C ALA A 68 -10.29 -4.73 -20.39
N ALA A 69 -9.82 -4.60 -21.65
CA ALA A 69 -10.23 -5.47 -22.76
C ALA A 69 -9.87 -6.96 -22.54
N LYS A 70 -8.89 -7.26 -21.67
CA LYS A 70 -8.53 -8.63 -21.25
C LYS A 70 -9.30 -9.12 -20.03
N GLY A 71 -10.20 -8.30 -19.44
CA GLY A 71 -11.04 -8.65 -18.32
C GLY A 71 -10.51 -8.18 -16.95
N VAL A 72 -9.50 -7.32 -16.90
CA VAL A 72 -9.07 -6.69 -15.66
C VAL A 72 -10.13 -5.69 -15.20
N VAL A 73 -10.58 -5.84 -13.97
CA VAL A 73 -11.57 -4.95 -13.33
C VAL A 73 -10.98 -4.12 -12.21
N GLU A 74 -9.84 -4.55 -11.62
CA GLU A 74 -9.11 -3.80 -10.59
C GLU A 74 -7.70 -3.45 -11.07
N LEU A 75 -7.34 -2.16 -10.97
CA LEU A 75 -5.98 -1.66 -11.15
C LEU A 75 -5.34 -1.37 -9.80
N ILE A 76 -4.12 -1.87 -9.60
CA ILE A 76 -3.30 -1.55 -8.45
C ILE A 76 -2.13 -0.69 -8.94
N LEU A 77 -2.19 0.61 -8.64
CA LEU A 77 -1.15 1.54 -9.06
C LEU A 77 0.09 1.34 -8.20
N ILE A 78 1.23 1.12 -8.85
CA ILE A 78 2.52 0.90 -8.18
C ILE A 78 3.62 1.80 -8.76
N ALA A 79 4.50 2.23 -7.87
CA ALA A 79 5.83 2.79 -8.09
C ALA A 79 6.62 2.67 -6.80
N GLN A 80 7.86 3.15 -6.76
CA GLN A 80 8.58 3.28 -5.49
C GLN A 80 8.05 4.46 -4.64
N ASP A 81 7.41 5.43 -5.27
CA ASP A 81 6.68 6.55 -4.62
C ASP A 81 5.64 7.12 -5.58
N LEU A 82 4.35 6.82 -5.37
CA LEU A 82 3.27 7.37 -6.19
C LEU A 82 3.13 8.88 -6.04
N THR A 83 3.44 9.43 -4.86
CA THR A 83 3.25 10.87 -4.59
C THR A 83 4.20 11.77 -5.39
N TYR A 84 5.22 11.17 -6.01
CA TYR A 84 6.19 11.88 -6.85
C TYR A 84 5.77 11.96 -8.32
N TYR A 85 4.75 11.18 -8.70
CA TYR A 85 4.31 11.06 -10.09
C TYR A 85 4.07 12.40 -10.76
N GLY A 86 4.65 12.56 -11.94
CA GLY A 86 4.49 13.74 -12.81
C GLY A 86 5.46 14.89 -12.56
N LEU A 87 6.18 14.92 -11.42
CA LEU A 87 7.13 16.01 -11.14
C LEU A 87 8.23 16.15 -12.19
N ASP A 88 8.71 15.03 -12.73
CA ASP A 88 9.76 14.98 -13.75
C ASP A 88 9.26 15.44 -15.13
N ILE A 89 8.07 15.01 -15.56
CA ILE A 89 7.54 15.25 -16.91
C ILE A 89 6.58 16.44 -16.97
N TYR A 90 5.70 16.65 -15.98
CA TYR A 90 4.69 17.73 -15.96
C TYR A 90 5.07 18.91 -15.06
N LYS A 91 6.21 18.84 -14.34
CA LYS A 91 6.69 19.88 -13.40
C LYS A 91 5.73 20.14 -12.22
N LYS A 92 4.79 19.25 -12.00
CA LYS A 92 3.85 19.25 -10.86
C LYS A 92 3.51 17.80 -10.47
N ARG A 93 3.06 17.60 -9.24
CA ARG A 93 2.47 16.31 -8.85
C ARG A 93 1.17 16.14 -9.63
N ASN A 94 1.01 15.01 -10.27
CA ASN A 94 -0.11 14.80 -11.21
C ASN A 94 -0.83 13.47 -10.98
N LEU A 95 -0.73 12.93 -9.75
CA LEU A 95 -1.34 11.64 -9.41
C LEU A 95 -2.88 11.72 -9.44
N ALA A 96 -3.46 12.80 -8.92
CA ALA A 96 -4.91 13.00 -8.93
C ALA A 96 -5.49 13.02 -10.36
N GLU A 97 -4.86 13.75 -11.28
CA GLU A 97 -5.23 13.78 -12.70
C GLU A 97 -5.11 12.37 -13.33
N LEU A 98 -4.02 11.65 -13.06
CA LEU A 98 -3.85 10.28 -13.55
C LEU A 98 -4.98 9.37 -13.08
N ILE A 99 -5.29 9.37 -11.77
CA ILE A 99 -6.36 8.52 -11.21
C ILE A 99 -7.70 8.84 -11.88
N THR A 100 -8.03 10.13 -12.02
CA THR A 100 -9.24 10.58 -12.70
C THR A 100 -9.33 10.02 -14.12
N ARG A 101 -8.27 10.17 -14.93
CA ARG A 101 -8.22 9.69 -16.30
C ARG A 101 -8.31 8.15 -16.40
N LEU A 102 -7.69 7.43 -15.47
CA LEU A 102 -7.80 5.96 -15.43
C LEU A 102 -9.20 5.49 -15.02
N SER A 103 -9.90 6.23 -14.18
CA SER A 103 -11.27 5.90 -13.76
C SER A 103 -12.31 6.07 -14.88
N GLU A 104 -12.00 6.85 -15.91
CA GLU A 104 -12.84 7.03 -17.09
C GLU A 104 -12.80 5.80 -18.01
N VAL A 105 -11.80 4.91 -17.88
CA VAL A 105 -11.68 3.72 -18.72
C VAL A 105 -12.81 2.75 -18.41
N GLU A 106 -13.54 2.36 -19.46
CA GLU A 106 -14.63 1.39 -19.36
C GLU A 106 -14.09 0.00 -18.98
N GLY A 107 -14.80 -0.71 -18.11
CA GLY A 107 -14.41 -2.03 -17.60
C GLY A 107 -13.57 -1.99 -16.34
N ILE A 108 -12.94 -0.87 -15.99
CA ILE A 108 -12.29 -0.70 -14.68
C ILE A 108 -13.33 -0.29 -13.65
N ALA A 109 -13.40 -1.08 -12.57
CA ALA A 109 -14.30 -0.87 -11.44
C ALA A 109 -13.56 -0.40 -10.18
N TRP A 110 -12.32 -0.88 -9.94
CA TRP A 110 -11.52 -0.48 -8.79
C TRP A 110 -10.13 0.01 -9.19
N ILE A 111 -9.67 1.08 -8.53
CA ILE A 111 -8.31 1.62 -8.59
C ILE A 111 -7.78 1.71 -7.16
N ARG A 112 -6.67 1.02 -6.88
CA ARG A 112 -6.03 0.97 -5.58
C ARG A 112 -4.65 1.61 -5.61
N LEU A 113 -4.28 2.33 -4.53
CA LEU A 113 -3.03 3.10 -4.45
C LEU A 113 -2.06 2.45 -3.48
N HIS A 114 -0.86 2.10 -3.95
CA HIS A 114 0.23 1.56 -3.15
C HIS A 114 1.44 2.49 -3.11
N TYR A 115 2.21 2.41 -2.00
CA TYR A 115 3.49 3.11 -1.84
C TYR A 115 3.40 4.63 -1.97
N LEU A 116 2.52 5.23 -1.18
CA LEU A 116 2.46 6.68 -1.00
C LEU A 116 3.50 7.14 0.03
N TYR A 117 3.99 8.36 -0.12
CA TYR A 117 4.99 8.91 0.78
C TYR A 117 4.40 10.05 1.63
N PRO A 118 4.67 10.08 2.97
CA PRO A 118 3.99 11.04 3.85
C PRO A 118 4.43 12.49 3.66
N SER A 119 5.72 12.73 3.31
CA SER A 119 6.22 14.10 3.13
C SER A 119 5.88 14.64 1.75
N GLY A 120 5.13 15.74 1.72
CA GLY A 120 4.62 16.34 0.49
C GLY A 120 3.55 15.49 -0.18
N PHE A 121 2.71 14.85 0.61
CA PHE A 121 1.53 14.14 0.13
C PHE A 121 0.61 15.10 -0.66
N PRO A 122 0.17 14.74 -1.87
CA PRO A 122 -0.75 15.57 -2.66
C PRO A 122 -2.17 15.46 -2.12
N GLU A 123 -2.67 16.53 -1.48
CA GLU A 123 -3.98 16.52 -0.80
C GLU A 123 -5.16 16.37 -1.78
N ASP A 124 -5.00 16.77 -3.03
CA ASP A 124 -5.99 16.61 -4.11
C ASP A 124 -6.31 15.13 -4.38
N VAL A 125 -5.39 14.21 -4.08
CA VAL A 125 -5.65 12.76 -4.17
C VAL A 125 -6.75 12.32 -3.20
N LEU A 126 -6.82 12.91 -1.99
CA LEU A 126 -7.88 12.57 -1.02
C LEU A 126 -9.27 12.96 -1.54
N SER A 127 -9.37 14.11 -2.20
CA SER A 127 -10.63 14.52 -2.83
C SER A 127 -11.06 13.55 -3.94
N VAL A 128 -10.09 13.08 -4.76
CA VAL A 128 -10.40 12.09 -5.80
C VAL A 128 -10.86 10.77 -5.20
N ILE A 129 -10.25 10.31 -4.10
CA ILE A 129 -10.69 9.09 -3.41
C ILE A 129 -12.11 9.28 -2.84
N ALA A 130 -12.40 10.43 -2.23
CA ALA A 130 -13.70 10.72 -1.63
C ALA A 130 -14.84 10.85 -2.65
N ASP A 131 -14.55 11.38 -3.83
CA ASP A 131 -15.56 11.77 -4.83
C ASP A 131 -15.72 10.75 -5.98
N ASN A 132 -14.91 9.67 -6.00
CA ASN A 132 -14.88 8.70 -7.10
C ASN A 132 -15.02 7.26 -6.61
N ASP A 133 -16.21 6.68 -6.76
CA ASP A 133 -16.57 5.33 -6.30
C ASP A 133 -15.69 4.21 -6.90
N LYS A 134 -14.96 4.48 -7.98
CA LYS A 134 -14.00 3.53 -8.55
C LYS A 134 -12.65 3.53 -7.84
N VAL A 135 -12.34 4.54 -7.03
CA VAL A 135 -11.10 4.60 -6.27
C VAL A 135 -11.33 4.00 -4.88
N CYS A 136 -10.64 2.91 -4.59
CA CYS A 136 -10.79 2.23 -3.31
C CYS A 136 -10.48 3.18 -2.15
N ASN A 137 -11.28 3.15 -1.08
CA ASN A 137 -11.01 3.84 0.18
C ASN A 137 -9.84 3.17 0.92
N TYR A 138 -8.69 3.15 0.26
CA TYR A 138 -7.49 2.45 0.68
C TYR A 138 -6.23 3.24 0.33
N ILE A 139 -5.36 3.39 1.32
CA ILE A 139 -4.03 4.01 1.14
C ILE A 139 -2.97 3.12 1.78
N ASP A 140 -1.95 2.73 1.00
CA ASP A 140 -0.71 2.17 1.53
C ASP A 140 0.35 3.26 1.62
N ILE A 141 0.69 3.64 2.87
CA ILE A 141 1.60 4.73 3.20
C ILE A 141 2.61 4.30 4.25
N PRO A 142 3.80 3.79 3.84
CA PRO A 142 4.85 3.39 4.76
C PRO A 142 5.38 4.56 5.58
N LEU A 143 5.03 4.65 6.87
CA LEU A 143 5.43 5.74 7.77
C LEU A 143 6.79 5.50 8.40
N GLN A 144 7.18 4.25 8.56
CA GLN A 144 8.45 3.72 9.07
C GLN A 144 8.65 3.88 10.58
N HIS A 145 8.43 5.05 11.13
CA HIS A 145 8.53 5.34 12.56
C HIS A 145 7.69 6.56 12.95
N ILE A 146 7.64 6.92 14.24
CA ILE A 146 6.96 8.14 14.73
C ILE A 146 7.84 9.04 15.58
N SER A 147 8.92 8.54 16.22
CA SER A 147 9.87 9.39 16.93
C SER A 147 10.53 10.39 15.99
N ASP A 148 10.54 11.67 16.35
CA ASP A 148 11.14 12.72 15.55
C ASP A 148 12.66 12.54 15.40
N ALA A 149 13.33 11.98 16.40
CA ALA A 149 14.76 11.67 16.35
C ALA A 149 15.05 10.59 15.30
N VAL A 150 14.31 9.49 15.33
CA VAL A 150 14.45 8.37 14.39
C VAL A 150 14.03 8.80 12.98
N LEU A 151 12.91 9.48 12.81
CA LEU A 151 12.44 10.01 11.50
C LEU A 151 13.46 10.95 10.85
N LYS A 152 14.12 11.79 11.65
CA LYS A 152 15.20 12.68 11.19
C LYS A 152 16.41 11.88 10.73
N SER A 153 16.85 10.88 11.51
CA SER A 153 17.96 10.00 11.17
C SER A 153 17.64 9.14 9.93
N MET A 154 16.42 8.65 9.80
CA MET A 154 15.89 7.97 8.61
C MET A 154 15.73 8.89 7.39
N ARG A 155 15.90 10.20 7.54
CA ARG A 155 15.69 11.23 6.48
C ARG A 155 14.30 11.18 5.85
N ARG A 156 13.25 10.96 6.68
CA ARG A 156 11.86 10.83 6.20
C ARG A 156 11.22 12.16 5.82
N GLY A 157 11.79 13.30 6.21
CA GLY A 157 11.28 14.63 5.86
C GLY A 157 9.92 14.96 6.48
N THR A 158 9.52 14.23 7.54
CA THR A 158 8.30 14.43 8.32
C THR A 158 8.62 14.45 9.81
N THR A 159 7.60 14.74 10.63
CA THR A 159 7.66 14.72 12.10
C THR A 159 6.40 14.05 12.63
N MET A 160 6.39 13.64 13.91
CA MET A 160 5.20 13.12 14.59
C MET A 160 3.99 14.04 14.39
N LYS A 161 4.17 15.36 14.59
CA LYS A 161 3.09 16.35 14.41
C LYS A 161 2.52 16.36 12.98
N LYS A 162 3.40 16.36 11.98
CA LYS A 162 2.98 16.37 10.55
C LYS A 162 2.32 15.05 10.15
N THR A 163 2.85 13.93 10.61
CA THR A 163 2.29 12.60 10.35
C THR A 163 0.91 12.46 10.95
N ASN A 164 0.72 12.87 12.22
CA ASN A 164 -0.59 12.86 12.87
C ASN A 164 -1.60 13.77 12.17
N ALA A 165 -1.18 14.96 11.72
CA ALA A 165 -2.05 15.87 10.98
C ALA A 165 -2.47 15.26 9.63
N LEU A 166 -1.57 14.59 8.92
CA LEU A 166 -1.87 13.91 7.67
C LEU A 166 -2.87 12.76 7.86
N LEU A 167 -2.65 11.89 8.85
CA LEU A 167 -3.58 10.79 9.15
C LEU A 167 -4.97 11.29 9.58
N ALA A 168 -5.02 12.37 10.38
CA ALA A 168 -6.27 12.99 10.78
C ALA A 168 -7.03 13.58 9.56
N ASN A 169 -6.31 14.23 8.62
CA ASN A 169 -6.89 14.74 7.38
C ASN A 169 -7.42 13.61 6.49
N MET A 170 -6.67 12.50 6.34
CA MET A 170 -7.12 11.33 5.59
C MET A 170 -8.45 10.78 6.13
N ARG A 171 -8.53 10.55 7.46
CA ARG A 171 -9.75 10.03 8.11
C ARG A 171 -10.91 11.01 8.11
N ALA A 172 -10.64 12.32 8.10
CA ALA A 172 -11.69 13.35 8.02
C ALA A 172 -12.25 13.48 6.61
N THR A 173 -11.40 13.36 5.58
CA THR A 173 -11.81 13.49 4.18
C THR A 173 -12.49 12.21 3.67
N VAL A 174 -12.00 11.04 4.08
CA VAL A 174 -12.56 9.73 3.72
C VAL A 174 -12.80 8.93 5.01
N PRO A 175 -13.99 8.98 5.62
CA PRO A 175 -14.25 8.44 6.97
C PRO A 175 -14.00 6.92 7.12
N ASP A 176 -14.21 6.14 6.06
CA ASP A 176 -14.00 4.69 6.03
C ASP A 176 -12.65 4.29 5.39
N MET A 177 -11.69 5.22 5.34
CA MET A 177 -10.36 4.97 4.77
C MET A 177 -9.64 3.83 5.48
N ALA A 178 -9.28 2.80 4.75
CA ALA A 178 -8.32 1.80 5.20
C ALA A 178 -6.88 2.31 5.00
N ILE A 179 -6.21 2.60 6.10
CA ILE A 179 -4.81 3.03 6.08
C ILE A 179 -3.91 1.83 6.36
N ARG A 180 -3.20 1.39 5.34
CA ARG A 180 -2.11 0.43 5.45
C ARG A 180 -0.80 1.15 5.69
N SER A 181 -0.01 0.68 6.64
CA SER A 181 1.30 1.25 6.89
C SER A 181 2.36 0.18 7.14
N THR A 182 3.60 0.60 7.09
CA THR A 182 4.77 -0.23 7.40
C THR A 182 5.67 0.53 8.35
N LEU A 183 6.17 -0.17 9.38
CA LEU A 183 7.12 0.36 10.35
C LEU A 183 8.43 -0.42 10.33
N ILE A 184 9.50 0.21 10.76
CA ILE A 184 10.81 -0.38 10.99
C ILE A 184 11.18 -0.17 12.44
N VAL A 185 11.55 -1.25 13.14
CA VAL A 185 12.05 -1.23 14.52
C VAL A 185 13.52 -1.63 14.57
N GLY A 186 14.23 -1.17 15.60
CA GLY A 186 15.65 -1.43 15.77
C GLY A 186 16.52 -0.69 14.75
N TYR A 187 16.08 0.47 14.29
CA TYR A 187 16.92 1.37 13.50
C TYR A 187 18.08 1.91 14.35
N PRO A 188 19.31 2.09 13.81
CA PRO A 188 20.45 2.60 14.57
C PRO A 188 20.14 3.85 15.39
N GLY A 189 20.40 3.77 16.69
CA GLY A 189 20.11 4.83 17.66
C GLY A 189 18.66 4.89 18.15
N GLU A 190 17.80 3.93 17.81
CA GLU A 190 16.44 3.82 18.36
C GLU A 190 16.49 3.43 19.85
N THR A 191 16.12 4.35 20.73
CA THR A 191 16.10 4.13 22.17
C THR A 191 14.83 3.39 22.63
N GLU A 192 14.83 2.93 23.90
CA GLU A 192 13.62 2.36 24.51
C GLU A 192 12.46 3.37 24.59
N GLU A 193 12.77 4.67 24.78
CA GLU A 193 11.76 5.73 24.81
C GLU A 193 11.15 5.95 23.42
N ASP A 194 11.98 5.91 22.35
CA ASP A 194 11.52 5.99 20.97
C ASP A 194 10.58 4.82 20.62
N PHE A 195 10.96 3.61 21.02
CA PHE A 195 10.14 2.42 20.83
C PHE A 195 8.84 2.46 21.64
N ALA A 196 8.90 2.85 22.92
CA ALA A 196 7.70 2.99 23.76
C ALA A 196 6.72 4.02 23.16
N THR A 197 7.25 5.12 22.63
CA THR A 197 6.48 6.14 21.90
C THR A 197 5.82 5.55 20.65
N LEU A 198 6.55 4.75 19.86
CA LEU A 198 6.04 4.09 18.67
C LEU A 198 4.92 3.11 19.00
N LEU A 199 5.11 2.25 20.00
CA LEU A 199 4.10 1.27 20.43
C LEU A 199 2.82 1.95 20.94
N ALA A 200 2.97 2.98 21.79
CA ALA A 200 1.82 3.76 22.28
C ALA A 200 1.08 4.45 21.13
N TRP A 201 1.81 4.97 20.15
CA TRP A 201 1.24 5.61 18.98
C TRP A 201 0.47 4.62 18.10
N VAL A 202 1.01 3.42 17.82
CA VAL A 202 0.29 2.36 17.09
C VAL A 202 -1.03 2.03 17.75
N LYS A 203 -1.04 1.83 19.08
CA LYS A 203 -2.26 1.57 19.86
C LYS A 203 -3.28 2.70 19.77
N SER A 204 -2.83 3.96 19.64
CA SER A 204 -3.71 5.13 19.52
C SER A 204 -4.23 5.33 18.08
N GLN A 205 -3.40 5.09 17.07
CA GLN A 205 -3.77 5.29 15.66
C GLN A 205 -4.69 4.19 15.13
N ARG A 206 -4.53 2.96 15.63
CA ARG A 206 -5.39 1.82 15.28
C ARG A 206 -5.48 1.62 13.77
N PHE A 207 -4.34 1.39 13.13
CA PHE A 207 -4.28 1.18 11.69
C PHE A 207 -5.16 0.00 11.25
N GLU A 208 -5.73 0.11 10.06
CA GLU A 208 -6.52 -0.96 9.45
C GLU A 208 -5.61 -2.13 9.07
N ARG A 209 -4.44 -1.82 8.51
CA ARG A 209 -3.40 -2.80 8.13
C ARG A 209 -2.04 -2.28 8.53
N LEU A 210 -1.22 -3.11 9.18
CA LEU A 210 0.12 -2.73 9.61
C LEU A 210 1.09 -3.89 9.47
N GLY A 211 2.21 -3.63 8.79
CA GLY A 211 3.38 -4.52 8.78
C GLY A 211 4.55 -3.91 9.56
N VAL A 212 5.35 -4.75 10.20
CA VAL A 212 6.53 -4.31 10.95
C VAL A 212 7.72 -5.13 10.52
N PHE A 213 8.82 -4.45 10.16
CA PHE A 213 10.09 -5.07 9.84
C PHE A 213 11.16 -4.70 10.86
N THR A 214 12.08 -5.59 11.11
CA THR A 214 13.33 -5.25 11.80
C THR A 214 14.25 -4.52 10.82
N TYR A 215 15.02 -3.55 11.32
CA TYR A 215 16.04 -2.88 10.51
C TYR A 215 17.06 -3.88 9.98
N SER A 216 17.35 -3.79 8.68
CA SER A 216 18.42 -4.50 8.00
C SER A 216 19.55 -3.54 7.64
N HIS A 217 20.77 -3.90 8.00
CA HIS A 217 21.97 -3.07 7.81
C HIS A 217 22.52 -3.23 6.39
N GLU A 218 21.88 -2.52 5.43
CA GLU A 218 22.14 -2.67 4.00
C GLU A 218 23.35 -1.86 3.54
N GLU A 219 24.31 -2.54 2.88
CA GLU A 219 25.51 -1.91 2.33
C GLU A 219 25.18 -0.77 1.35
N ASN A 220 26.04 0.24 1.32
CA ASN A 220 25.95 1.42 0.47
C ASN A 220 24.75 2.35 0.74
N THR A 221 23.93 2.09 1.75
CA THR A 221 22.95 3.04 2.24
C THR A 221 23.60 4.06 3.18
N HIS A 222 22.93 5.21 3.38
CA HIS A 222 23.46 6.18 4.35
C HIS A 222 23.43 5.65 5.80
N ALA A 223 22.45 4.82 6.13
CA ALA A 223 22.33 4.23 7.47
C ALA A 223 23.43 3.19 7.73
N PHE A 224 24.05 2.63 6.71
CA PHE A 224 25.18 1.71 6.85
C PHE A 224 26.41 2.34 7.53
N ALA A 225 26.54 3.67 7.47
CA ALA A 225 27.60 4.39 8.16
C ALA A 225 27.34 4.59 9.68
N LEU A 226 26.14 4.28 10.16
CA LEU A 226 25.79 4.30 11.57
C LEU A 226 26.17 2.95 12.20
N GLU A 227 26.48 2.95 13.49
CA GLU A 227 26.63 1.71 14.24
C GLU A 227 25.25 1.04 14.39
N ASP A 228 25.14 -0.25 14.07
CA ASP A 228 23.92 -1.04 14.31
C ASP A 228 23.90 -1.47 15.78
N ASP A 229 23.56 -0.53 16.64
CA ASP A 229 23.66 -0.58 18.10
C ASP A 229 22.45 -1.21 18.80
N VAL A 230 21.45 -1.67 18.05
CA VAL A 230 20.29 -2.38 18.61
C VAL A 230 20.45 -3.88 18.39
N ASP A 231 20.54 -4.64 19.47
CA ASP A 231 20.66 -6.10 19.41
C ASP A 231 19.53 -6.75 18.62
N HIS A 232 19.87 -7.84 17.91
CA HIS A 232 18.91 -8.56 17.07
C HIS A 232 17.71 -9.08 17.87
N GLU A 233 17.91 -9.60 19.08
CA GLU A 233 16.83 -10.08 19.96
C GLU A 233 15.91 -8.93 20.40
N VAL A 234 16.48 -7.74 20.62
CA VAL A 234 15.70 -6.53 20.93
C VAL A 234 14.84 -6.14 19.72
N LYS A 235 15.40 -6.17 18.50
CA LYS A 235 14.64 -5.90 17.26
C LYS A 235 13.45 -6.85 17.12
N LEU A 236 13.65 -8.15 17.33
CA LEU A 236 12.58 -9.16 17.26
C LEU A 236 11.51 -8.95 18.34
N THR A 237 11.92 -8.66 19.59
CA THR A 237 11.00 -8.37 20.68
C THR A 237 10.14 -7.14 20.39
N ARG A 238 10.74 -6.07 19.84
CA ARG A 238 10.01 -4.86 19.45
C ARG A 238 9.03 -5.13 18.31
N GLN A 239 9.43 -5.90 17.30
CA GLN A 239 8.56 -6.32 16.20
C GLN A 239 7.35 -7.09 16.73
N GLU A 240 7.59 -8.11 17.57
CA GLU A 240 6.54 -8.94 18.16
C GLU A 240 5.56 -8.10 19.00
N ALA A 241 6.06 -7.18 19.81
CA ALA A 241 5.22 -6.32 20.65
C ALA A 241 4.26 -5.45 19.82
N ILE A 242 4.72 -4.87 18.68
CA ILE A 242 3.86 -4.09 17.80
C ILE A 242 2.89 -5.01 17.05
N MET A 243 3.35 -6.16 16.53
CA MET A 243 2.50 -7.10 15.80
C MET A 243 1.40 -7.69 16.70
N ASN A 244 1.69 -7.97 17.98
CA ASN A 244 0.67 -8.39 18.94
C ASN A 244 -0.37 -7.29 19.18
N ALA A 245 0.07 -6.05 19.37
CA ALA A 245 -0.86 -4.92 19.50
C ALA A 245 -1.72 -4.71 18.25
N GLN A 246 -1.14 -4.87 17.07
CA GLN A 246 -1.87 -4.76 15.80
C GLN A 246 -2.85 -5.92 15.58
N ARG A 247 -2.51 -7.13 16.00
CA ARG A 247 -3.43 -8.28 15.94
C ARG A 247 -4.70 -8.02 16.75
N ASP A 248 -4.55 -7.52 17.98
CA ASP A 248 -5.69 -7.19 18.83
C ASP A 248 -6.56 -6.09 18.19
N ILE A 249 -5.92 -5.05 17.60
CA ILE A 249 -6.62 -3.99 16.87
C ILE A 249 -7.36 -4.54 15.66
N SER A 250 -6.73 -5.43 14.89
CA SER A 250 -7.33 -6.06 13.72
C SER A 250 -8.55 -6.89 14.09
N LEU A 251 -8.45 -7.71 15.15
CA LEU A 251 -9.57 -8.50 15.66
C LEU A 251 -10.76 -7.63 16.07
N GLU A 252 -10.53 -6.56 16.86
CA GLU A 252 -11.59 -5.65 17.28
C GLU A 252 -12.28 -4.97 16.09
N ARG A 253 -11.49 -4.54 15.08
CA ARG A 253 -12.03 -3.96 13.84
C ARG A 253 -12.85 -4.96 13.05
N ASN A 254 -12.32 -6.16 12.84
CA ASN A 254 -13.02 -7.21 12.11
C ASN A 254 -14.32 -7.60 12.83
N GLN A 255 -14.33 -7.69 14.16
CA GLN A 255 -15.54 -7.93 14.95
C GLN A 255 -16.57 -6.84 14.78
N SER A 256 -16.16 -5.56 14.62
CA SER A 256 -17.07 -4.45 14.39
C SER A 256 -17.77 -4.50 13.03
N LEU A 257 -17.27 -5.26 12.08
CA LEU A 257 -17.87 -5.46 10.76
C LEU A 257 -18.95 -6.56 10.74
N VAL A 258 -19.04 -7.40 11.78
CA VAL A 258 -20.05 -8.47 11.84
C VAL A 258 -21.46 -7.87 11.83
N GLY A 259 -22.30 -8.38 10.94
CA GLY A 259 -23.65 -7.87 10.64
C GLY A 259 -23.71 -6.75 9.59
N GLN A 260 -22.56 -6.27 9.13
CA GLN A 260 -22.52 -5.25 8.06
C GLN A 260 -22.57 -5.92 6.68
N ARG A 261 -23.07 -5.16 5.71
CA ARG A 261 -23.06 -5.55 4.30
C ARG A 261 -21.97 -4.77 3.55
N MET A 262 -21.34 -5.44 2.60
CA MET A 262 -20.34 -4.81 1.76
C MET A 262 -20.28 -5.45 0.37
N ILE A 263 -19.77 -4.68 -0.60
CA ILE A 263 -19.46 -5.18 -1.93
C ILE A 263 -18.06 -5.77 -1.90
N CYS A 264 -17.94 -6.99 -2.42
CA CYS A 264 -16.68 -7.72 -2.49
C CYS A 264 -16.37 -8.14 -3.93
N LEU A 265 -15.09 -8.13 -4.27
CA LEU A 265 -14.56 -8.69 -5.51
C LEU A 265 -14.20 -10.16 -5.27
N VAL A 266 -14.73 -11.04 -6.10
CA VAL A 266 -14.41 -12.47 -6.07
C VAL A 266 -13.02 -12.69 -6.66
N ASP A 267 -12.10 -13.23 -5.86
CA ASP A 267 -10.74 -13.54 -6.32
C ASP A 267 -10.62 -14.98 -6.85
N ARG A 268 -11.05 -15.96 -6.07
CA ARG A 268 -10.86 -17.37 -6.41
C ARG A 268 -11.83 -18.29 -5.66
N GLN A 269 -11.91 -19.52 -6.15
CA GLN A 269 -12.63 -20.59 -5.47
C GLN A 269 -11.62 -21.52 -4.78
N GLU A 270 -11.86 -21.86 -3.51
CA GLU A 270 -11.10 -22.84 -2.73
C GLU A 270 -12.03 -23.87 -2.10
N GLY A 271 -12.22 -25.01 -2.77
CA GLY A 271 -13.19 -26.01 -2.35
C GLY A 271 -14.63 -25.46 -2.33
N GLU A 272 -15.27 -25.48 -1.17
CA GLU A 272 -16.62 -24.96 -0.97
C GLU A 272 -16.65 -23.45 -0.63
N LEU A 273 -15.47 -22.84 -0.42
CA LEU A 273 -15.35 -21.43 -0.10
C LEU A 273 -15.02 -20.62 -1.34
N THR A 274 -15.67 -19.48 -1.47
CA THR A 274 -15.27 -18.43 -2.41
C THR A 274 -14.47 -17.38 -1.64
N ILE A 275 -13.25 -17.11 -2.09
CA ILE A 275 -12.37 -16.09 -1.51
C ILE A 275 -12.63 -14.77 -2.20
N CYS A 276 -12.92 -13.75 -1.40
CA CYS A 276 -13.26 -12.41 -1.87
C CYS A 276 -12.41 -11.37 -1.13
N ARG A 277 -12.40 -10.15 -1.64
CA ARG A 277 -11.82 -8.97 -0.96
C ARG A 277 -12.78 -7.79 -1.01
N SER A 278 -12.70 -6.95 0.00
CA SER A 278 -13.35 -5.64 0.00
C SER A 278 -12.46 -4.57 -0.66
N GLN A 279 -13.01 -3.37 -0.86
CA GLN A 279 -12.19 -2.23 -1.28
C GLN A 279 -11.10 -1.85 -0.27
N HIS A 280 -11.17 -2.34 0.96
CA HIS A 280 -10.23 -2.05 2.05
C HIS A 280 -9.04 -3.03 2.11
N ASP A 281 -8.98 -4.01 1.19
CA ASP A 281 -7.99 -5.08 1.23
C ASP A 281 -7.31 -5.26 -0.13
N SER A 282 -5.98 -5.25 -0.13
CA SER A 282 -5.17 -5.51 -1.31
C SER A 282 -4.89 -7.01 -1.47
N PRO A 283 -4.85 -7.55 -2.70
CA PRO A 283 -4.57 -8.97 -2.90
C PRO A 283 -3.20 -9.35 -2.34
N ASP A 284 -3.12 -10.57 -1.82
CA ASP A 284 -1.89 -11.25 -1.35
C ASP A 284 -1.23 -10.67 -0.07
N VAL A 285 -1.65 -9.48 0.39
CA VAL A 285 -0.97 -8.79 1.51
C VAL A 285 -1.89 -8.33 2.63
N ASP A 286 -3.21 -8.32 2.42
CA ASP A 286 -4.20 -7.92 3.42
C ASP A 286 -5.20 -9.05 3.70
N ASN A 287 -6.30 -8.75 4.38
CA ASN A 287 -7.29 -9.74 4.83
C ASN A 287 -8.13 -10.28 3.67
N GLU A 288 -8.60 -11.50 3.84
CA GLU A 288 -9.54 -12.17 2.93
C GLU A 288 -10.95 -12.24 3.53
N ILE A 289 -11.94 -12.37 2.66
CA ILE A 289 -13.33 -12.62 3.03
C ILE A 289 -13.69 -14.01 2.53
N HIS A 290 -13.92 -14.93 3.45
CA HIS A 290 -14.29 -16.31 3.19
C HIS A 290 -15.81 -16.40 3.05
N LEU A 291 -16.28 -16.41 1.82
CA LEU A 291 -17.70 -16.45 1.48
C LEU A 291 -18.21 -17.88 1.40
N GLN A 292 -19.19 -18.21 2.22
CA GLN A 292 -19.93 -19.47 2.11
C GLN A 292 -20.96 -19.35 0.99
N SER A 293 -20.59 -19.76 -0.22
CA SER A 293 -21.43 -19.66 -1.41
C SER A 293 -22.27 -20.93 -1.68
N GLY A 294 -22.05 -22.01 -0.94
CA GLY A 294 -22.71 -23.29 -1.15
C GLY A 294 -22.45 -23.82 -2.57
N ASP A 295 -23.51 -24.27 -3.24
CA ASP A 295 -23.42 -24.79 -4.62
C ASP A 295 -23.32 -23.66 -5.69
N ILE A 296 -23.29 -22.37 -5.27
CA ILE A 296 -23.21 -21.23 -6.21
C ILE A 296 -21.76 -21.01 -6.61
N HIS A 297 -21.46 -21.30 -7.85
CA HIS A 297 -20.14 -21.01 -8.42
C HIS A 297 -20.06 -19.56 -8.91
N LEU A 298 -19.27 -18.74 -8.19
CA LEU A 298 -19.05 -17.34 -8.51
C LEU A 298 -17.82 -17.19 -9.40
N LYS A 299 -17.93 -16.35 -10.44
CA LYS A 299 -16.83 -16.10 -11.36
C LYS A 299 -15.81 -15.15 -10.75
N SER A 300 -14.52 -15.50 -10.78
CA SER A 300 -13.43 -14.57 -10.43
C SER A 300 -13.55 -13.26 -11.23
N GLY A 301 -13.41 -12.13 -10.57
CA GLY A 301 -13.60 -10.80 -11.14
C GLY A 301 -15.04 -10.29 -11.09
N SER A 302 -16.02 -11.07 -10.59
CA SER A 302 -17.36 -10.56 -10.33
C SER A 302 -17.45 -9.85 -8.97
N PHE A 303 -18.34 -8.86 -8.88
CA PHE A 303 -18.68 -8.19 -7.64
C PHE A 303 -19.93 -8.81 -7.05
N VAL A 304 -19.93 -9.01 -5.74
CA VAL A 304 -21.04 -9.59 -4.98
C VAL A 304 -21.31 -8.79 -3.72
N GLU A 305 -22.57 -8.69 -3.34
CA GLU A 305 -22.95 -8.15 -2.03
C GLU A 305 -22.95 -9.31 -1.00
N VAL A 306 -22.26 -9.09 0.10
CA VAL A 306 -22.15 -10.08 1.18
C VAL A 306 -22.53 -9.46 2.51
N GLU A 307 -22.98 -10.30 3.47
CA GLU A 307 -23.11 -9.93 4.87
C GLU A 307 -22.05 -10.66 5.68
N ILE A 308 -21.29 -9.91 6.48
CA ILE A 308 -20.25 -10.45 7.36
C ILE A 308 -20.94 -11.15 8.55
N VAL A 309 -20.62 -12.43 8.76
CA VAL A 309 -21.21 -13.25 9.82
C VAL A 309 -20.20 -13.74 10.86
N GLY A 310 -18.90 -13.54 10.60
CA GLY A 310 -17.83 -13.94 11.50
C GLY A 310 -16.54 -13.18 11.23
N ALA A 311 -15.65 -13.18 12.23
CA ALA A 311 -14.37 -12.48 12.18
C ALA A 311 -13.29 -13.25 12.92
N SER A 312 -12.09 -13.27 12.37
CA SER A 312 -10.85 -13.69 13.00
C SER A 312 -9.89 -12.51 13.14
N ASP A 313 -8.66 -12.78 13.59
CA ASP A 313 -7.61 -11.76 13.72
C ASP A 313 -7.34 -11.06 12.39
N TYR A 314 -7.45 -11.77 11.28
CA TYR A 314 -7.12 -11.26 9.95
C TYR A 314 -8.28 -11.38 8.96
N ASP A 315 -9.04 -12.48 8.96
CA ASP A 315 -10.02 -12.74 7.93
C ASP A 315 -11.46 -12.63 8.42
N LEU A 316 -12.38 -12.47 7.49
CA LEU A 316 -13.81 -12.38 7.71
C LEU A 316 -14.51 -13.60 7.13
N SER A 317 -15.62 -14.01 7.75
CA SER A 317 -16.54 -14.98 7.18
C SER A 317 -17.82 -14.27 6.73
N ALA A 318 -18.34 -14.63 5.57
CA ALA A 318 -19.50 -13.97 4.99
C ALA A 318 -20.49 -14.95 4.35
N VAL A 319 -21.70 -14.46 4.11
CA VAL A 319 -22.76 -15.14 3.33
C VAL A 319 -23.27 -14.23 2.23
N LEU A 320 -23.74 -14.83 1.11
CA LEU A 320 -24.34 -14.09 0.00
C LEU A 320 -25.66 -13.41 0.42
N ARG A 321 -25.93 -12.25 -0.18
CA ARG A 321 -27.18 -11.52 -0.04
C ARG A 321 -27.86 -11.19 -1.35
#